data_9ec3adf4e11d9b6902d77e21cd6e90b8
#
_entry.id   9ec3adf4e11d9b6902d77e21cd6e90b8
#
_cell.length_a   1.000
_cell.length_b   1.000
_cell.length_c   1.000
_cell.angle_alpha   90.00
_cell.angle_beta   90.00
_cell.angle_gamma   90.00
#
_symmetry.space_group_name_H-M   'P 1'
#
loop_
_entity.id
_entity.type
_entity.pdbx_description
1 polymer ?
#
loop_
_entity_poly.entity_id
_entity_poly.type
_entity_poly.pdbx_seq_one_letter_code
_entity_poly.pdbx_strand_id
1 'polypeptide(L)'
;MNCVGSYLVAVVAALGVGSAALGETTDFDCDRPEVEKVEGPGVWRPDPGGAETPLWPDSLAIAAPETGGKPEWVGNGSPLVAGRLWNWATYVSRPTMTIYKPKGKNTRAAMLVLPGGGYAAVAMDLEGTEICNWATKQGVTCAVLKYRVPQRWPKGEDGLRRPPEVQLPLQDAQRAMGLLRQRASSYGIDPDKIGVIGFSAGAHLAAAVSNAQHRAYESVDAADLQPSRPNFAILLYPGRHWDSVSLKPGLNLAPWMEISANAPPTLLIHAMNDPSNDIRHSMAYGLALNDAGVPVDMRFYAKGCHAFGLRPTSDPITREWPDHAVKWLRNLNLL
;
A
#
# COMPACT_ATOMS: atom_id res chain seq x y z
N MET A 1 -12.76 -38.40 80.15
CA MET A 1 -14.06 -37.72 80.27
C MET A 1 -14.28 -36.98 78.99
N ASN A 2 -15.13 -37.52 78.19
CA ASN A 2 -15.27 -37.18 76.75
C ASN A 2 -16.29 -36.08 76.58
N CYS A 3 -15.92 -35.01 75.84
CA CYS A 3 -16.87 -34.09 75.28
C CYS A 3 -16.91 -34.27 73.76
N VAL A 4 -18.04 -34.75 73.30
CA VAL A 4 -18.36 -34.89 71.90
C VAL A 4 -18.89 -33.55 71.39
N GLY A 5 -18.21 -32.95 70.45
CA GLY A 5 -18.65 -31.75 69.78
C GLY A 5 -19.31 -32.09 68.44
N SER A 6 -20.59 -31.74 68.30
CA SER A 6 -21.37 -31.90 67.07
C SER A 6 -21.00 -30.84 66.06
N TYR A 7 -20.62 -31.25 64.88
CA TYR A 7 -20.43 -30.38 63.76
C TYR A 7 -21.72 -30.26 62.93
N LEU A 8 -22.25 -29.04 62.86
CA LEU A 8 -23.33 -28.66 61.94
C LEU A 8 -22.77 -28.54 60.53
N VAL A 9 -23.28 -29.39 59.68
CA VAL A 9 -22.97 -29.26 58.23
C VAL A 9 -23.94 -28.23 57.62
N ALA A 10 -23.44 -27.07 57.28
CA ALA A 10 -24.17 -26.09 56.49
C ALA A 10 -24.07 -26.46 55.00
N VAL A 11 -25.20 -26.83 54.42
CA VAL A 11 -25.34 -27.03 52.97
C VAL A 11 -25.43 -25.66 52.34
N VAL A 12 -24.37 -25.22 51.67
CA VAL A 12 -24.38 -24.05 50.80
C VAL A 12 -24.91 -24.47 49.43
N ALA A 13 -26.12 -24.09 49.14
CA ALA A 13 -26.67 -24.19 47.77
C ALA A 13 -25.88 -23.25 46.84
N ALA A 14 -25.03 -23.79 46.00
CA ALA A 14 -24.41 -23.05 44.92
C ALA A 14 -25.45 -22.70 43.85
N LEU A 15 -25.90 -21.45 43.86
CA LEU A 15 -26.60 -20.88 42.72
C LEU A 15 -25.61 -20.84 41.51
N GLY A 16 -25.82 -21.75 40.58
CA GLY A 16 -25.12 -21.74 39.31
C GLY A 16 -25.47 -20.48 38.52
N VAL A 17 -24.58 -19.49 38.60
CA VAL A 17 -24.57 -18.40 37.62
C VAL A 17 -24.05 -19.03 36.34
N GLY A 18 -24.95 -19.29 35.42
CA GLY A 18 -24.59 -19.72 34.08
C GLY A 18 -23.64 -18.68 33.50
N SER A 19 -22.38 -19.06 33.33
CA SER A 19 -21.44 -18.34 32.50
C SER A 19 -22.04 -18.34 31.09
N ALA A 20 -22.60 -17.22 30.67
CA ALA A 20 -22.88 -17.01 29.28
C ALA A 20 -21.55 -17.21 28.56
N ALA A 21 -21.47 -18.26 27.76
CA ALA A 21 -20.37 -18.47 26.84
C ALA A 21 -20.26 -17.16 26.03
N LEU A 22 -19.18 -16.44 26.26
CA LEU A 22 -18.75 -15.37 25.35
C LEU A 22 -18.67 -16.06 23.99
N GLY A 23 -19.51 -15.62 23.08
CA GLY A 23 -19.68 -16.23 21.79
C GLY A 23 -18.34 -16.54 21.15
N GLU A 24 -18.34 -17.66 20.44
CA GLU A 24 -17.26 -18.07 19.56
C GLU A 24 -16.59 -16.84 18.98
N THR A 25 -15.29 -16.71 19.25
CA THR A 25 -14.44 -15.77 18.51
C THR A 25 -14.71 -16.10 17.06
N THR A 26 -15.41 -15.20 16.37
CA THR A 26 -15.61 -15.36 14.93
C THR A 26 -14.19 -15.42 14.36
N ASP A 27 -13.79 -16.61 13.94
CA ASP A 27 -12.55 -16.84 13.26
C ASP A 27 -12.58 -15.91 12.03
N PHE A 28 -11.77 -14.83 12.08
CA PHE A 28 -11.63 -13.92 10.97
C PHE A 28 -10.73 -14.61 9.96
N ASP A 29 -11.33 -15.61 9.30
CA ASP A 29 -10.63 -16.46 8.37
C ASP A 29 -10.13 -15.64 7.18
N CYS A 30 -8.83 -15.38 7.18
CA CYS A 30 -8.10 -14.81 6.06
C CYS A 30 -7.43 -15.89 5.21
N ASP A 31 -7.75 -17.15 5.45
CA ASP A 31 -7.21 -18.25 4.69
C ASP A 31 -7.69 -18.17 3.25
N ARG A 32 -6.72 -18.10 2.37
CA ARG A 32 -6.94 -18.09 0.93
C ARG A 32 -6.31 -19.35 0.35
N PRO A 33 -6.96 -20.00 -0.61
CA PRO A 33 -6.39 -21.18 -1.24
C PRO A 33 -5.00 -20.89 -1.79
N GLU A 34 -4.03 -21.69 -1.38
CA GLU A 34 -2.69 -21.67 -1.97
C GLU A 34 -2.65 -22.59 -3.18
N VAL A 35 -1.89 -22.18 -4.17
CA VAL A 35 -1.63 -22.97 -5.38
C VAL A 35 -0.14 -22.92 -5.66
N GLU A 36 0.33 -23.86 -6.49
CA GLU A 36 1.72 -23.87 -6.94
C GLU A 36 2.07 -22.54 -7.63
N LYS A 37 3.17 -21.93 -7.19
CA LYS A 37 3.69 -20.71 -7.82
C LYS A 37 4.45 -21.06 -9.08
N VAL A 38 4.11 -20.39 -10.16
CA VAL A 38 4.84 -20.48 -11.41
C VAL A 38 5.65 -19.21 -11.60
N GLU A 39 6.97 -19.33 -11.66
CA GLU A 39 7.87 -18.18 -11.83
C GLU A 39 9.07 -18.53 -12.71
N GLY A 40 9.62 -17.53 -13.38
CA GLY A 40 10.81 -17.70 -14.20
C GLY A 40 11.35 -16.38 -14.76
N PRO A 41 12.51 -16.44 -15.42
CA PRO A 41 13.07 -15.29 -16.12
C PRO A 41 12.08 -14.76 -17.16
N GLY A 42 11.83 -13.45 -17.12
CA GLY A 42 10.91 -12.78 -18.03
C GLY A 42 10.71 -11.33 -17.62
N VAL A 43 10.34 -10.49 -18.57
CA VAL A 43 10.01 -9.08 -18.31
C VAL A 43 8.51 -8.93 -18.32
N TRP A 44 7.97 -8.40 -17.22
CA TRP A 44 6.55 -8.06 -17.20
C TRP A 44 6.25 -7.01 -18.28
N ARG A 45 5.20 -7.26 -19.03
CA ARG A 45 4.72 -6.35 -20.07
C ARG A 45 3.25 -6.04 -19.83
N PRO A 46 2.84 -4.77 -20.05
CA PRO A 46 1.43 -4.41 -19.94
C PRO A 46 0.60 -5.12 -21.02
N ASP A 47 -0.70 -5.29 -20.72
CA ASP A 47 -1.67 -5.73 -21.72
C ASP A 47 -1.66 -4.84 -22.97
N PRO A 48 -2.12 -5.36 -24.13
CA PRO A 48 -2.17 -4.58 -25.35
C PRO A 48 -2.89 -3.23 -25.15
N GLY A 49 -2.17 -2.14 -25.38
CA GLY A 49 -2.67 -0.77 -25.22
C GLY A 49 -2.00 0.04 -24.08
N GLY A 50 -1.21 -0.58 -23.22
CA GLY A 50 -0.35 0.13 -22.26
C GLY A 50 1.00 0.49 -22.91
N ALA A 51 1.39 1.76 -22.88
CA ALA A 51 2.71 2.20 -23.34
C ALA A 51 3.68 2.22 -22.16
N GLU A 52 4.67 1.33 -22.18
CA GLU A 52 5.73 1.28 -21.17
C GLU A 52 6.76 2.39 -21.44
N THR A 53 7.05 3.18 -20.42
CA THR A 53 8.02 4.29 -20.49
C THR A 53 9.14 4.01 -19.49
N PRO A 54 10.42 3.91 -19.91
CA PRO A 54 11.54 3.89 -19.00
C PRO A 54 11.57 5.15 -18.14
N LEU A 55 11.88 5.00 -16.86
CA LEU A 55 11.99 6.16 -15.96
C LEU A 55 13.30 6.92 -16.14
N TRP A 56 14.37 6.19 -16.36
CA TRP A 56 15.72 6.73 -16.43
C TRP A 56 16.26 6.66 -17.86
N PRO A 57 17.05 7.64 -18.30
CA PRO A 57 17.75 7.55 -19.58
C PRO A 57 18.67 6.32 -19.63
N ASP A 58 18.77 5.68 -20.79
CA ASP A 58 19.64 4.52 -20.98
C ASP A 58 21.12 4.84 -20.80
N SER A 59 21.50 6.08 -21.05
CA SER A 59 22.86 6.58 -20.86
C SER A 59 23.26 6.77 -19.39
N LEU A 60 22.29 6.76 -18.47
CA LEU A 60 22.53 6.97 -17.05
C LEU A 60 22.80 5.64 -16.33
N ALA A 61 23.93 5.56 -15.65
CA ALA A 61 24.20 4.48 -14.71
C ALA A 61 23.38 4.71 -13.42
N ILE A 62 22.28 3.98 -13.27
CA ILE A 62 21.47 4.02 -12.06
C ILE A 62 21.89 2.91 -11.09
N ALA A 63 21.74 3.17 -9.79
CA ALA A 63 21.94 2.14 -8.78
C ALA A 63 20.99 0.96 -9.02
N ALA A 64 21.50 -0.25 -9.03
CA ALA A 64 20.71 -1.45 -9.19
C ALA A 64 20.35 -2.05 -7.82
N PRO A 65 19.19 -2.72 -7.69
CA PRO A 65 18.91 -3.52 -6.51
C PRO A 65 19.82 -4.74 -6.42
N GLU A 66 19.96 -5.32 -5.24
CA GLU A 66 20.75 -6.53 -5.02
C GLU A 66 20.04 -7.76 -5.60
N THR A 67 20.10 -7.93 -6.91
CA THR A 67 19.47 -9.06 -7.60
C THR A 67 20.28 -10.35 -7.53
N GLY A 68 21.55 -10.29 -7.10
CA GLY A 68 22.48 -11.42 -7.18
C GLY A 68 22.79 -11.83 -8.63
N GLY A 69 22.74 -10.89 -9.59
CA GLY A 69 22.95 -11.15 -11.01
C GLY A 69 21.72 -11.76 -11.73
N LYS A 70 20.61 -11.94 -11.05
CA LYS A 70 19.38 -12.44 -11.68
C LYS A 70 18.75 -11.38 -12.58
N PRO A 71 18.28 -11.76 -13.78
CA PRO A 71 17.44 -10.90 -14.60
C PRO A 71 16.07 -10.67 -13.94
N GLU A 72 15.25 -9.80 -14.52
CA GLU A 72 13.84 -9.68 -14.11
C GLU A 72 13.13 -11.03 -14.25
N TRP A 73 12.30 -11.36 -13.26
CA TRP A 73 11.45 -12.54 -13.23
C TRP A 73 10.01 -12.11 -13.12
N VAL A 74 9.15 -12.91 -13.72
CA VAL A 74 7.69 -12.79 -13.61
C VAL A 74 7.11 -14.09 -13.10
N GLY A 75 5.99 -13.99 -12.41
CA GLY A 75 5.32 -15.17 -11.90
C GLY A 75 3.87 -14.90 -11.53
N ASN A 76 3.18 -16.00 -11.23
CA ASN A 76 1.84 -15.99 -10.69
C ASN A 76 1.90 -16.09 -9.17
N GLY A 77 1.18 -15.20 -8.48
CA GLY A 77 1.15 -15.15 -7.03
C GLY A 77 0.18 -16.12 -6.40
N SER A 78 0.56 -16.60 -5.22
CA SER A 78 -0.26 -17.33 -4.27
C SER A 78 -0.20 -16.55 -2.93
N PRO A 79 -1.24 -16.55 -2.08
CA PRO A 79 -2.53 -17.25 -2.26
C PRO A 79 -3.44 -16.59 -3.30
N LEU A 80 -4.49 -17.31 -3.72
CA LEU A 80 -5.51 -16.78 -4.63
C LEU A 80 -6.25 -15.60 -3.98
N VAL A 81 -6.53 -14.57 -4.78
CA VAL A 81 -7.39 -13.44 -4.35
C VAL A 81 -8.70 -13.52 -5.14
N ALA A 82 -9.81 -13.66 -4.44
CA ALA A 82 -11.13 -13.93 -5.03
C ALA A 82 -11.09 -15.10 -6.03
N GLY A 83 -10.42 -16.20 -5.67
CA GLY A 83 -10.30 -17.41 -6.50
C GLY A 83 -9.40 -17.27 -7.74
N ARG A 84 -8.65 -16.16 -7.88
CA ARG A 84 -7.82 -15.87 -9.05
C ARG A 84 -6.36 -15.69 -8.68
N LEU A 85 -5.46 -16.20 -9.53
CA LEU A 85 -4.04 -15.88 -9.51
C LEU A 85 -3.83 -14.36 -9.73
N TRP A 86 -2.72 -13.86 -9.26
CA TRP A 86 -2.25 -12.51 -9.55
C TRP A 86 -0.79 -12.55 -10.01
N ASN A 87 -0.43 -11.61 -10.88
CA ASN A 87 0.88 -11.56 -11.51
C ASN A 87 1.79 -10.58 -10.80
N TRP A 88 3.06 -10.94 -10.68
CA TRP A 88 4.09 -10.10 -10.07
C TRP A 88 5.38 -10.09 -10.90
N ALA A 89 6.18 -9.06 -10.69
CA ALA A 89 7.55 -8.94 -11.19
C ALA A 89 8.52 -8.79 -10.03
N THR A 90 9.70 -9.40 -10.14
CA THR A 90 10.82 -9.25 -9.19
C THR A 90 12.14 -9.10 -9.90
N TYR A 91 13.21 -8.80 -9.16
CA TYR A 91 14.53 -8.48 -9.72
C TYR A 91 14.48 -7.36 -10.76
N VAL A 92 13.60 -6.38 -10.54
CA VAL A 92 13.42 -5.23 -11.42
C VAL A 92 14.61 -4.28 -11.23
N SER A 93 15.53 -4.26 -12.17
CA SER A 93 16.68 -3.35 -12.20
C SER A 93 16.44 -2.14 -13.12
N ARG A 94 15.52 -2.26 -14.08
CA ARG A 94 15.11 -1.22 -15.03
C ARG A 94 13.67 -0.83 -14.75
N PRO A 95 13.42 0.20 -13.93
CA PRO A 95 12.06 0.60 -13.60
C PRO A 95 11.37 1.29 -14.77
N THR A 96 10.08 1.02 -14.90
CA THR A 96 9.23 1.56 -15.97
C THR A 96 7.90 2.05 -15.44
N MET A 97 7.24 2.91 -16.19
CA MET A 97 5.90 3.40 -15.94
C MET A 97 5.02 3.12 -17.16
N THR A 98 3.86 2.52 -16.93
CA THR A 98 2.86 2.24 -17.97
C THR A 98 1.67 3.16 -17.84
N ILE A 99 1.32 3.86 -18.91
CA ILE A 99 0.26 4.87 -18.93
C ILE A 99 -1.01 4.30 -19.56
N TYR A 100 -2.13 4.45 -18.84
CA TYR A 100 -3.48 4.12 -19.29
C TYR A 100 -4.34 5.39 -19.31
N LYS A 101 -4.87 5.73 -20.48
CA LYS A 101 -5.72 6.92 -20.65
C LYS A 101 -7.21 6.54 -20.62
N PRO A 102 -8.09 7.40 -20.09
CA PRO A 102 -9.53 7.18 -20.18
C PRO A 102 -9.98 7.20 -21.65
N LYS A 103 -10.91 6.31 -22.00
CA LYS A 103 -11.48 6.21 -23.36
C LYS A 103 -12.69 7.11 -23.57
N GLY A 104 -13.16 7.83 -22.55
CA GLY A 104 -14.34 8.70 -22.59
C GLY A 104 -14.08 10.04 -21.92
N LYS A 105 -14.90 10.38 -20.92
CA LYS A 105 -14.70 11.59 -20.10
C LYS A 105 -13.27 11.60 -19.55
N ASN A 106 -12.59 12.71 -19.70
CA ASN A 106 -11.28 12.96 -19.09
C ASN A 106 -11.41 14.10 -18.09
N THR A 107 -11.18 13.81 -16.80
CA THR A 107 -11.21 14.80 -15.72
C THR A 107 -9.94 15.64 -15.66
N ARG A 108 -8.92 15.28 -16.44
CA ARG A 108 -7.56 15.79 -16.41
C ARG A 108 -6.80 15.44 -15.11
N ALA A 109 -7.40 14.73 -14.17
CA ALA A 109 -6.67 14.18 -13.05
C ALA A 109 -5.85 12.96 -13.47
N ALA A 110 -4.75 12.70 -12.75
CA ALA A 110 -3.93 11.51 -12.93
C ALA A 110 -3.60 10.85 -11.59
N MET A 111 -3.31 9.55 -11.65
CA MET A 111 -2.98 8.74 -10.49
C MET A 111 -1.79 7.84 -10.81
N LEU A 112 -0.73 7.96 -10.02
CA LEU A 112 0.39 7.03 -10.04
C LEU A 112 0.09 5.88 -9.07
N VAL A 113 0.00 4.68 -9.61
CA VAL A 113 -0.24 3.45 -8.85
C VAL A 113 1.08 2.87 -8.42
N LEU A 114 1.21 2.63 -7.12
CA LEU A 114 2.36 2.03 -6.47
C LEU A 114 1.93 0.67 -5.90
N PRO A 115 2.11 -0.43 -6.65
CA PRO A 115 1.70 -1.75 -6.19
C PRO A 115 2.50 -2.22 -4.97
N GLY A 116 1.94 -3.16 -4.20
CA GLY A 116 2.62 -3.83 -3.12
C GLY A 116 3.53 -4.97 -3.58
N GLY A 117 3.90 -5.83 -2.63
CA GLY A 117 4.80 -6.96 -2.83
C GLY A 117 5.97 -6.98 -1.86
N GLY A 118 5.84 -6.29 -0.72
CA GLY A 118 6.81 -6.31 0.38
C GLY A 118 8.20 -5.74 0.03
N TYR A 119 8.33 -5.00 -1.06
CA TYR A 119 9.59 -4.60 -1.69
C TYR A 119 10.46 -5.78 -2.16
N ALA A 120 9.93 -6.98 -2.17
CA ALA A 120 10.57 -8.14 -2.79
C ALA A 120 10.11 -8.33 -4.24
N ALA A 121 8.88 -7.95 -4.51
CA ALA A 121 8.23 -8.00 -5.81
C ALA A 121 7.29 -6.81 -6.00
N VAL A 122 6.68 -6.71 -7.17
CA VAL A 122 5.66 -5.71 -7.52
C VAL A 122 4.43 -6.44 -8.06
N ALA A 123 3.27 -6.30 -7.41
CA ALA A 123 2.00 -6.96 -7.78
C ALA A 123 1.35 -6.24 -8.98
N MET A 124 1.68 -6.67 -10.20
CA MET A 124 1.46 -5.89 -11.41
C MET A 124 0.01 -5.84 -11.90
N ASP A 125 -0.81 -6.86 -11.63
CA ASP A 125 -2.23 -6.85 -12.02
C ASP A 125 -3.16 -6.47 -10.88
N LEU A 126 -3.17 -7.23 -9.78
CA LEU A 126 -4.06 -7.05 -8.62
C LEU A 126 -4.06 -5.63 -8.06
N GLU A 127 -2.87 -5.06 -7.91
CA GLU A 127 -2.63 -3.73 -7.33
C GLU A 127 -2.04 -2.75 -8.35
N GLY A 128 -2.08 -3.09 -9.62
CA GLY A 128 -1.56 -2.31 -10.73
C GLY A 128 -2.59 -2.10 -11.84
N THR A 129 -2.62 -2.99 -12.84
CA THR A 129 -3.47 -2.80 -14.04
C THR A 129 -4.98 -2.85 -13.72
N GLU A 130 -5.41 -3.65 -12.74
CA GLU A 130 -6.81 -3.68 -12.31
C GLU A 130 -7.24 -2.32 -11.72
N ILE A 131 -6.34 -1.66 -10.98
CA ILE A 131 -6.57 -0.32 -10.45
C ILE A 131 -6.65 0.71 -11.58
N CYS A 132 -5.78 0.63 -12.58
CA CYS A 132 -5.84 1.50 -13.73
C CYS A 132 -7.11 1.30 -14.56
N ASN A 133 -7.60 0.08 -14.68
CA ASN A 133 -8.89 -0.21 -15.31
C ASN A 133 -10.06 0.44 -14.57
N TRP A 134 -10.01 0.53 -13.26
CA TRP A 134 -11.00 1.25 -12.45
C TRP A 134 -10.84 2.77 -12.61
N ALA A 135 -9.63 3.32 -12.45
CA ALA A 135 -9.35 4.75 -12.51
C ALA A 135 -9.74 5.36 -13.86
N THR A 136 -9.42 4.67 -14.96
CA THR A 136 -9.75 5.15 -16.32
C THR A 136 -11.26 5.18 -16.59
N LYS A 137 -12.04 4.28 -15.97
CA LYS A 137 -13.52 4.35 -16.01
C LYS A 137 -14.08 5.57 -15.27
N GLN A 138 -13.34 6.10 -14.28
CA GLN A 138 -13.68 7.35 -13.60
C GLN A 138 -13.22 8.61 -14.37
N GLY A 139 -12.55 8.44 -15.50
CA GLY A 139 -12.01 9.55 -16.30
C GLY A 139 -10.63 10.03 -15.83
N VAL A 140 -9.93 9.25 -15.02
CA VAL A 140 -8.60 9.56 -14.49
C VAL A 140 -7.54 8.86 -15.34
N THR A 141 -6.52 9.59 -15.78
CA THR A 141 -5.33 8.98 -16.38
C THR A 141 -4.57 8.21 -15.30
N CYS A 142 -4.18 6.98 -15.60
CA CYS A 142 -3.54 6.11 -14.63
C CYS A 142 -2.16 5.68 -15.11
N ALA A 143 -1.20 5.68 -14.20
CA ALA A 143 0.16 5.22 -14.45
C ALA A 143 0.51 4.12 -13.44
N VAL A 144 0.89 2.92 -13.89
CA VAL A 144 1.41 1.86 -13.01
C VAL A 144 2.93 1.95 -12.98
N LEU A 145 3.50 2.00 -11.79
CA LEU A 145 4.94 2.02 -11.58
C LEU A 145 5.47 0.61 -11.30
N LYS A 146 6.34 0.11 -12.16
CA LYS A 146 7.19 -1.06 -11.91
C LYS A 146 8.52 -0.54 -11.36
N TYR A 147 8.60 -0.37 -10.04
CA TYR A 147 9.77 0.20 -9.36
C TYR A 147 10.85 -0.85 -9.07
N ARG A 148 12.07 -0.40 -8.78
CA ARG A 148 13.23 -1.27 -8.50
C ARG A 148 13.01 -2.11 -7.24
N VAL A 149 13.15 -3.43 -7.39
CA VAL A 149 13.09 -4.45 -6.33
C VAL A 149 14.09 -5.58 -6.65
N PRO A 150 14.56 -6.35 -5.66
CA PRO A 150 14.22 -6.26 -4.24
C PRO A 150 14.93 -5.10 -3.53
N GLN A 151 14.23 -4.49 -2.59
CA GLN A 151 14.84 -3.60 -1.62
C GLN A 151 14.93 -4.37 -0.30
N ARG A 152 16.10 -4.85 0.05
CA ARG A 152 16.33 -5.60 1.29
C ARG A 152 16.31 -4.65 2.49
N TRP A 153 15.79 -5.17 3.58
CA TRP A 153 15.77 -4.48 4.86
C TRP A 153 16.90 -5.04 5.70
N PRO A 154 17.93 -4.26 6.05
CA PRO A 154 18.98 -4.76 6.91
C PRO A 154 18.40 -5.19 8.27
N LYS A 155 18.99 -6.23 8.83
CA LYS A 155 18.76 -6.57 10.23
C LYS A 155 19.65 -5.67 11.08
N GLY A 156 19.08 -5.06 12.12
CA GLY A 156 19.86 -4.45 13.18
C GLY A 156 20.64 -5.50 13.98
N GLU A 157 21.53 -5.06 14.85
CA GLU A 157 22.30 -5.92 15.75
C GLU A 157 21.41 -6.77 16.66
N ASP A 158 20.20 -6.29 16.98
CA ASP A 158 19.14 -6.98 17.72
C ASP A 158 18.39 -8.03 16.89
N GLY A 159 18.79 -8.28 15.65
CA GLY A 159 18.15 -9.23 14.73
C GLY A 159 16.83 -8.75 14.13
N LEU A 160 16.31 -7.60 14.56
CA LEU A 160 15.08 -7.02 14.01
C LEU A 160 15.34 -6.35 12.67
N ARG A 161 14.43 -6.56 11.73
CA ARG A 161 14.46 -5.86 10.44
C ARG A 161 13.84 -4.48 10.63
N ARG A 162 14.67 -3.44 10.60
CA ARG A 162 14.19 -2.06 10.53
C ARG A 162 14.23 -1.60 9.08
N PRO A 163 13.17 -0.94 8.61
CA PRO A 163 13.20 -0.37 7.28
C PRO A 163 14.34 0.66 7.22
N PRO A 164 15.30 0.50 6.29
CA PRO A 164 16.10 1.63 5.86
C PRO A 164 15.19 2.57 5.09
N GLU A 165 15.63 3.75 4.84
CA GLU A 165 15.07 4.61 3.80
C GLU A 165 14.92 3.76 2.53
N VAL A 166 13.71 3.74 1.95
CA VAL A 166 13.41 2.93 0.76
C VAL A 166 13.90 3.68 -0.46
N GLN A 167 15.24 3.82 -0.59
CA GLN A 167 15.85 4.77 -1.52
C GLN A 167 15.51 4.49 -2.98
N LEU A 168 15.75 3.28 -3.46
CA LEU A 168 15.55 2.98 -4.88
C LEU A 168 14.09 3.11 -5.32
N PRO A 169 13.10 2.51 -4.65
CA PRO A 169 11.69 2.73 -4.94
C PRO A 169 11.27 4.20 -4.79
N LEU A 170 11.78 4.94 -3.79
CA LEU A 170 11.47 6.35 -3.60
C LEU A 170 11.99 7.22 -4.75
N GLN A 171 13.22 6.99 -5.19
CA GLN A 171 13.79 7.64 -6.37
C GLN A 171 12.91 7.41 -7.60
N ASP A 172 12.47 6.16 -7.82
CA ASP A 172 11.63 5.80 -8.96
C ASP A 172 10.24 6.47 -8.88
N ALA A 173 9.62 6.51 -7.70
CA ALA A 173 8.34 7.18 -7.50
C ALA A 173 8.45 8.70 -7.70
N GLN A 174 9.48 9.33 -7.15
CA GLN A 174 9.73 10.76 -7.36
C GLN A 174 10.01 11.09 -8.83
N ARG A 175 10.76 10.23 -9.51
CA ARG A 175 11.05 10.37 -10.94
C ARG A 175 9.78 10.22 -11.80
N ALA A 176 8.95 9.23 -11.49
CA ALA A 176 7.67 9.03 -12.18
C ALA A 176 6.74 10.24 -12.02
N MET A 177 6.66 10.84 -10.82
CA MET A 177 5.89 12.06 -10.58
C MET A 177 6.42 13.24 -11.41
N GLY A 178 7.73 13.42 -11.48
CA GLY A 178 8.36 14.45 -12.32
C GLY A 178 8.04 14.27 -13.81
N LEU A 179 8.16 13.04 -14.32
CA LEU A 179 7.85 12.71 -15.71
C LEU A 179 6.37 12.91 -16.05
N LEU A 180 5.45 12.56 -15.14
CA LEU A 180 4.02 12.80 -15.33
C LEU A 180 3.73 14.29 -15.45
N ARG A 181 4.32 15.13 -14.62
CA ARG A 181 4.17 16.59 -14.68
C ARG A 181 4.79 17.19 -15.93
N GLN A 182 6.03 16.82 -16.24
CA GLN A 182 6.72 17.29 -17.44
C GLN A 182 5.93 17.00 -18.73
N ARG A 183 5.29 15.82 -18.78
CA ARG A 183 4.54 15.35 -19.95
C ARG A 183 3.02 15.55 -19.81
N ALA A 184 2.58 16.38 -18.88
CA ALA A 184 1.17 16.56 -18.56
C ALA A 184 0.30 16.88 -19.77
N SER A 185 0.72 17.81 -20.63
CA SER A 185 -0.01 18.17 -21.85
C SER A 185 -0.15 16.99 -22.82
N SER A 186 0.91 16.19 -23.03
CA SER A 186 0.88 15.04 -23.93
C SER A 186 0.01 13.88 -23.41
N TYR A 187 -0.19 13.82 -22.11
CA TYR A 187 -1.09 12.85 -21.47
C TYR A 187 -2.52 13.38 -21.32
N GLY A 188 -2.75 14.68 -21.57
CA GLY A 188 -4.05 15.32 -21.37
C GLY A 188 -4.44 15.47 -19.90
N ILE A 189 -3.45 15.63 -19.03
CA ILE A 189 -3.62 15.78 -17.57
C ILE A 189 -3.26 17.18 -17.10
N ASP A 190 -3.74 17.54 -15.94
CA ASP A 190 -3.40 18.77 -15.23
C ASP A 190 -2.24 18.49 -14.27
N PRO A 191 -1.09 19.18 -14.35
CA PRO A 191 0.06 18.93 -13.50
C PRO A 191 -0.23 19.13 -12.00
N ASP A 192 -1.28 19.88 -11.66
CA ASP A 192 -1.70 20.13 -10.29
C ASP A 192 -2.79 19.17 -9.79
N LYS A 193 -3.15 18.17 -10.62
CA LYS A 193 -4.13 17.11 -10.29
C LYS A 193 -3.54 15.71 -10.39
N ILE A 194 -2.30 15.54 -9.95
CA ILE A 194 -1.61 14.24 -9.99
C ILE A 194 -1.41 13.72 -8.58
N GLY A 195 -2.05 12.60 -8.26
CA GLY A 195 -1.90 11.93 -6.97
C GLY A 195 -1.23 10.58 -7.05
N VAL A 196 -1.15 9.92 -5.91
CA VAL A 196 -0.68 8.54 -5.78
C VAL A 196 -1.75 7.66 -5.15
N ILE A 197 -1.77 6.39 -5.55
CA ILE A 197 -2.46 5.34 -4.83
C ILE A 197 -1.47 4.20 -4.58
N GLY A 198 -1.36 3.78 -3.34
CA GLY A 198 -0.41 2.74 -2.95
C GLY A 198 -1.05 1.61 -2.16
N PHE A 199 -0.48 0.41 -2.29
CA PHE A 199 -0.98 -0.83 -1.70
C PHE A 199 0.12 -1.49 -0.88
N SER A 200 -0.13 -1.87 0.38
CA SER A 200 0.85 -2.57 1.21
C SER A 200 2.21 -1.85 1.26
N ALA A 201 3.29 -2.45 0.76
CA ALA A 201 4.58 -1.80 0.59
C ALA A 201 4.52 -0.57 -0.32
N GLY A 202 3.68 -0.59 -1.36
CA GLY A 202 3.41 0.57 -2.21
C GLY A 202 2.66 1.69 -1.48
N ALA A 203 1.85 1.38 -0.46
CA ALA A 203 1.24 2.39 0.39
C ALA A 203 2.29 3.05 1.32
N HIS A 204 3.24 2.28 1.84
CA HIS A 204 4.40 2.85 2.52
C HIS A 204 5.20 3.77 1.58
N LEU A 205 5.41 3.36 0.33
CA LEU A 205 6.08 4.19 -0.68
C LEU A 205 5.28 5.46 -1.01
N ALA A 206 3.94 5.36 -1.07
CA ALA A 206 3.06 6.52 -1.26
C ALA A 206 3.19 7.52 -0.11
N ALA A 207 3.26 7.05 1.13
CA ALA A 207 3.55 7.89 2.29
C ALA A 207 4.94 8.53 2.20
N ALA A 208 5.96 7.76 1.82
CA ALA A 208 7.33 8.26 1.68
C ALA A 208 7.43 9.38 0.63
N VAL A 209 6.86 9.21 -0.57
CA VAL A 209 6.88 10.25 -1.61
C VAL A 209 6.03 11.47 -1.24
N SER A 210 4.96 11.27 -0.47
CA SER A 210 4.08 12.34 0.01
C SER A 210 4.75 13.25 1.04
N ASN A 211 5.64 12.70 1.85
CA ASN A 211 6.32 13.40 2.93
C ASN A 211 7.75 13.83 2.60
N ALA A 212 8.32 13.34 1.50
CA ALA A 212 9.68 13.68 1.11
C ALA A 212 9.87 15.19 0.92
N GLN A 213 10.81 15.78 1.64
CA GLN A 213 11.11 17.20 1.55
C GLN A 213 12.07 17.49 0.40
N HIS A 214 12.90 16.52 0.05
CA HIS A 214 13.90 16.63 -1.01
C HIS A 214 13.82 15.44 -1.94
N ARG A 215 14.41 15.60 -3.10
CA ARG A 215 14.60 14.50 -4.04
C ARG A 215 15.69 13.56 -3.53
N ALA A 216 15.44 12.26 -3.58
CA ALA A 216 16.36 11.23 -3.09
C ALA A 216 17.49 10.89 -4.10
N TYR A 217 17.66 11.70 -5.14
CA TYR A 217 18.69 11.55 -6.16
C TYR A 217 19.03 12.90 -6.79
N GLU A 218 20.20 12.99 -7.41
CA GLU A 218 20.63 14.16 -8.17
C GLU A 218 19.80 14.36 -9.43
N SER A 219 19.49 15.61 -9.74
CA SER A 219 18.68 15.97 -10.92
C SER A 219 19.34 15.48 -12.21
N VAL A 220 18.57 14.83 -13.08
CA VAL A 220 19.03 14.21 -14.32
C VAL A 220 18.65 15.04 -15.54
N ASP A 221 17.41 15.52 -15.59
CA ASP A 221 16.89 16.30 -16.70
C ASP A 221 15.71 17.21 -16.28
N ALA A 222 15.04 17.81 -17.25
CA ALA A 222 13.95 18.76 -17.02
C ALA A 222 12.74 18.17 -16.26
N ALA A 223 12.56 16.85 -16.21
CA ALA A 223 11.52 16.24 -15.39
C ALA A 223 11.80 16.41 -13.89
N ASP A 224 13.06 16.52 -13.53
CA ASP A 224 13.47 16.67 -12.12
C ASP A 224 13.39 18.11 -11.61
N LEU A 225 13.12 19.08 -12.51
CA LEU A 225 12.73 20.43 -12.13
C LEU A 225 11.26 20.52 -11.70
N GLN A 226 10.46 19.48 -11.98
CA GLN A 226 9.06 19.42 -11.58
C GLN A 226 8.93 18.93 -10.13
N PRO A 227 7.91 19.38 -9.38
CA PRO A 227 7.64 18.84 -8.06
C PRO A 227 7.45 17.33 -8.08
N SER A 228 8.03 16.60 -7.12
CA SER A 228 7.83 15.15 -6.96
C SER A 228 6.71 14.81 -5.97
N ARG A 229 6.22 15.77 -5.17
CA ARG A 229 5.15 15.56 -4.21
C ARG A 229 3.80 15.41 -4.92
N PRO A 230 2.98 14.40 -4.57
CA PRO A 230 1.64 14.25 -5.12
C PRO A 230 0.67 15.34 -4.60
N ASN A 231 -0.43 15.57 -5.33
CA ASN A 231 -1.47 16.50 -4.93
C ASN A 231 -2.56 15.84 -4.05
N PHE A 232 -2.63 14.51 -4.06
CA PHE A 232 -3.47 13.70 -3.18
C PHE A 232 -2.86 12.31 -3.02
N ALA A 233 -3.23 11.61 -1.95
CA ALA A 233 -2.73 10.26 -1.69
C ALA A 233 -3.86 9.33 -1.21
N ILE A 234 -3.89 8.11 -1.73
CA ILE A 234 -4.77 7.03 -1.28
C ILE A 234 -3.90 5.86 -0.87
N LEU A 235 -3.98 5.43 0.38
CA LEU A 235 -3.16 4.37 0.93
C LEU A 235 -4.03 3.22 1.41
N LEU A 236 -3.81 2.03 0.84
CA LEU A 236 -4.53 0.82 1.21
C LEU A 236 -3.61 -0.10 2.01
N TYR A 237 -4.08 -0.52 3.17
CA TYR A 237 -3.40 -1.47 4.08
C TYR A 237 -1.87 -1.24 4.19
N PRO A 238 -1.43 0.00 4.51
CA PRO A 238 -0.02 0.31 4.65
C PRO A 238 0.62 -0.47 5.81
N GLY A 239 1.89 -0.80 5.67
CA GLY A 239 2.70 -1.29 6.77
C GLY A 239 3.75 -0.25 7.20
N ARG A 240 4.44 -0.54 8.32
CA ARG A 240 5.68 0.13 8.75
C ARG A 240 5.56 1.61 9.15
N HIS A 241 4.35 2.10 9.38
CA HIS A 241 4.11 3.46 9.86
C HIS A 241 3.99 3.55 11.39
N TRP A 242 3.59 2.46 12.04
CA TRP A 242 3.51 2.39 13.50
C TRP A 242 4.81 1.85 14.07
N ASP A 243 5.26 2.45 15.18
CA ASP A 243 6.39 1.95 15.96
C ASP A 243 6.00 0.68 16.73
N SER A 244 6.09 -0.44 16.06
CA SER A 244 5.80 -1.77 16.63
C SER A 244 7.01 -2.36 17.36
N VAL A 245 8.14 -1.68 17.37
CA VAL A 245 9.42 -2.18 17.89
C VAL A 245 9.76 -1.58 19.26
N SER A 246 9.44 -0.29 19.45
CA SER A 246 9.67 0.33 20.75
C SER A 246 8.66 -0.19 21.76
N LEU A 247 9.12 -0.39 22.98
CA LEU A 247 8.26 -0.79 24.11
C LEU A 247 7.35 0.36 24.60
N LYS A 248 7.30 1.48 23.88
CA LYS A 248 6.46 2.62 24.22
C LYS A 248 4.99 2.28 23.92
N PRO A 249 4.09 2.39 24.89
CA PRO A 249 2.67 2.17 24.64
C PRO A 249 2.10 3.26 23.72
N GLY A 250 1.11 2.89 22.88
CA GLY A 250 0.35 3.82 22.08
C GLY A 250 0.51 3.67 20.57
N LEU A 251 -0.04 4.63 19.84
CA LEU A 251 -0.02 4.70 18.38
C LEU A 251 1.10 5.65 17.90
N ASN A 252 2.31 5.41 18.38
CA ASN A 252 3.46 6.23 17.97
C ASN A 252 3.83 5.97 16.52
N LEU A 253 4.12 7.04 15.79
CA LEU A 253 4.67 6.93 14.45
C LEU A 253 6.05 6.29 14.49
N ALA A 254 6.36 5.47 13.50
CA ALA A 254 7.66 4.85 13.36
C ALA A 254 8.78 5.92 13.26
N PRO A 255 9.92 5.75 13.94
CA PRO A 255 10.95 6.80 14.05
C PRO A 255 11.63 7.16 12.73
N TRP A 256 11.46 6.33 11.70
CA TRP A 256 11.96 6.61 10.33
C TRP A 256 10.93 7.31 9.44
N MET A 257 9.73 7.64 9.95
CA MET A 257 8.68 8.32 9.21
C MET A 257 8.55 9.76 9.74
N GLU A 258 8.90 10.70 8.91
CA GLU A 258 8.66 12.12 9.20
C GLU A 258 7.41 12.60 8.46
N ILE A 259 6.58 13.40 9.12
CA ILE A 259 5.39 13.98 8.51
C ILE A 259 5.69 15.42 8.10
N SER A 260 5.46 15.70 6.83
CA SER A 260 5.52 17.05 6.29
C SER A 260 4.18 17.76 6.47
N ALA A 261 4.18 18.97 7.01
CA ALA A 261 2.97 19.81 7.03
C ALA A 261 2.45 20.16 5.62
N ASN A 262 3.28 19.92 4.59
CA ASN A 262 2.89 20.07 3.20
C ASN A 262 2.51 18.74 2.54
N ALA A 263 2.33 17.65 3.30
CA ALA A 263 1.83 16.40 2.76
C ALA A 263 0.43 16.61 2.13
N PRO A 264 0.08 15.87 1.09
CA PRO A 264 -1.20 16.05 0.42
C PRO A 264 -2.37 15.53 1.26
N PRO A 265 -3.61 15.97 1.00
CA PRO A 265 -4.79 15.30 1.53
C PRO A 265 -4.71 13.80 1.29
N THR A 266 -5.01 13.02 2.32
CA THR A 266 -4.78 11.56 2.32
C THR A 266 -6.03 10.80 2.70
N LEU A 267 -6.33 9.72 1.96
CA LEU A 267 -7.36 8.72 2.29
C LEU A 267 -6.67 7.41 2.69
N LEU A 268 -6.98 6.91 3.88
CA LEU A 268 -6.51 5.63 4.40
C LEU A 268 -7.64 4.59 4.39
N ILE A 269 -7.35 3.41 3.85
CA ILE A 269 -8.31 2.29 3.76
C ILE A 269 -7.65 1.02 4.28
N HIS A 270 -8.26 0.37 5.29
CA HIS A 270 -7.67 -0.81 5.91
C HIS A 270 -8.72 -1.73 6.51
N ALA A 271 -8.44 -3.03 6.59
CA ALA A 271 -9.25 -4.00 7.30
C ALA A 271 -8.68 -4.24 8.72
N MET A 272 -9.56 -4.31 9.72
CA MET A 272 -9.17 -4.57 11.11
C MET A 272 -8.56 -5.95 11.31
N ASN A 273 -8.95 -6.91 10.47
CA ASN A 273 -8.46 -8.30 10.50
C ASN A 273 -7.30 -8.57 9.54
N ASP A 274 -6.55 -7.56 9.12
CA ASP A 274 -5.38 -7.74 8.27
C ASP A 274 -4.26 -8.52 9.02
N PRO A 275 -3.90 -9.73 8.59
CA PRO A 275 -2.90 -10.55 9.28
C PRO A 275 -1.46 -10.16 8.94
N SER A 276 -1.26 -9.35 7.89
CA SER A 276 0.06 -8.97 7.39
C SER A 276 0.51 -7.60 7.90
N ASN A 277 -0.42 -6.64 7.88
CA ASN A 277 -0.17 -5.28 8.33
C ASN A 277 -1.20 -4.88 9.39
N ASP A 278 -0.77 -4.74 10.62
CA ASP A 278 -1.62 -4.32 11.71
C ASP A 278 -2.30 -2.96 11.41
N ILE A 279 -3.58 -2.84 11.71
CA ILE A 279 -4.37 -1.62 11.51
C ILE A 279 -3.73 -0.38 12.15
N ARG A 280 -2.95 -0.58 13.22
CA ARG A 280 -2.22 0.50 13.92
C ARG A 280 -1.26 1.26 13.01
N HIS A 281 -0.79 0.66 11.92
CA HIS A 281 0.00 1.39 10.93
C HIS A 281 -0.79 2.53 10.27
N SER A 282 -2.05 2.29 9.88
CA SER A 282 -2.92 3.33 9.34
C SER A 282 -3.33 4.33 10.41
N MET A 283 -3.62 3.87 11.63
CA MET A 283 -4.03 4.75 12.74
C MET A 283 -2.91 5.71 13.12
N ALA A 284 -1.69 5.22 13.32
CA ALA A 284 -0.54 6.05 13.69
C ALA A 284 -0.23 7.11 12.63
N TYR A 285 -0.24 6.69 11.35
CA TYR A 285 0.01 7.61 10.25
C TYR A 285 -1.10 8.66 10.10
N GLY A 286 -2.37 8.25 10.20
CA GLY A 286 -3.50 9.16 10.12
C GLY A 286 -3.52 10.20 11.26
N LEU A 287 -3.23 9.78 12.49
CA LEU A 287 -3.11 10.70 13.63
C LEU A 287 -1.96 11.68 13.42
N ALA A 288 -0.80 11.21 12.98
CA ALA A 288 0.35 12.07 12.74
C ALA A 288 0.11 13.10 11.61
N LEU A 289 -0.62 12.72 10.55
CA LEU A 289 -1.08 13.67 9.52
C LEU A 289 -2.01 14.72 10.12
N ASN A 290 -3.00 14.31 10.91
CA ASN A 290 -3.94 15.22 11.58
C ASN A 290 -3.21 16.20 12.50
N ASP A 291 -2.26 15.72 13.28
CA ASP A 291 -1.46 16.55 14.18
C ASP A 291 -0.58 17.56 13.43
N ALA A 292 -0.17 17.22 12.20
CA ALA A 292 0.53 18.12 11.29
C ALA A 292 -0.41 19.07 10.52
N GLY A 293 -1.73 19.02 10.77
CA GLY A 293 -2.73 19.85 10.09
C GLY A 293 -3.04 19.42 8.65
N VAL A 294 -2.66 18.19 8.26
CA VAL A 294 -2.92 17.64 6.93
C VAL A 294 -4.32 16.99 6.90
N PRO A 295 -5.19 17.32 5.94
CA PRO A 295 -6.50 16.67 5.81
C PRO A 295 -6.35 15.16 5.60
N VAL A 296 -7.00 14.37 6.45
CA VAL A 296 -6.96 12.92 6.38
C VAL A 296 -8.34 12.31 6.62
N ASP A 297 -8.74 11.41 5.73
CA ASP A 297 -9.89 10.54 5.89
C ASP A 297 -9.43 9.10 6.16
N MET A 298 -10.07 8.42 7.10
CA MET A 298 -9.80 7.01 7.42
C MET A 298 -11.06 6.18 7.27
N ARG A 299 -10.96 5.06 6.56
CA ARG A 299 -12.04 4.09 6.35
C ARG A 299 -11.55 2.71 6.77
N PHE A 300 -12.05 2.26 7.91
CA PHE A 300 -11.69 0.96 8.48
C PHE A 300 -12.87 0.00 8.43
N TYR A 301 -12.59 -1.22 8.04
CA TYR A 301 -13.57 -2.28 7.86
C TYR A 301 -13.25 -3.43 8.80
N ALA A 302 -14.27 -4.03 9.39
CA ALA A 302 -14.05 -5.15 10.32
C ALA A 302 -13.38 -6.35 9.63
N LYS A 303 -13.70 -6.58 8.34
CA LYS A 303 -13.19 -7.68 7.54
C LYS A 303 -12.69 -7.20 6.17
N GLY A 304 -11.72 -7.94 5.60
CA GLY A 304 -11.13 -7.66 4.29
C GLY A 304 -9.79 -8.32 4.11
N CYS A 305 -9.12 -8.68 5.20
CA CYS A 305 -7.78 -9.25 5.21
C CYS A 305 -6.74 -8.34 4.55
N HIS A 306 -5.64 -8.90 4.03
CA HIS A 306 -4.59 -8.17 3.33
C HIS A 306 -4.73 -8.33 1.81
N ALA A 307 -4.19 -7.38 1.02
CA ALA A 307 -4.10 -7.47 -0.44
C ALA A 307 -5.43 -7.82 -1.12
N PHE A 308 -6.51 -7.14 -0.74
CA PHE A 308 -7.83 -7.38 -1.33
C PHE A 308 -7.99 -6.73 -2.72
N GLY A 309 -7.24 -5.68 -3.03
CA GLY A 309 -7.33 -4.96 -4.31
C GLY A 309 -8.76 -4.51 -4.64
N LEU A 310 -9.18 -4.77 -5.89
CA LEU A 310 -10.54 -4.49 -6.39
C LEU A 310 -11.34 -5.77 -6.67
N ARG A 311 -10.75 -6.94 -6.44
CA ARG A 311 -11.41 -8.20 -6.79
C ARG A 311 -12.57 -8.46 -5.83
N PRO A 312 -13.76 -8.77 -6.35
CA PRO A 312 -14.93 -8.97 -5.52
C PRO A 312 -14.74 -10.19 -4.60
N THR A 313 -14.85 -9.96 -3.30
CA THR A 313 -14.91 -10.98 -2.26
C THR A 313 -16.26 -10.90 -1.55
N SER A 314 -16.54 -11.79 -0.61
CA SER A 314 -17.72 -11.69 0.25
C SER A 314 -17.68 -10.47 1.17
N ASP A 315 -16.47 -9.93 1.43
CA ASP A 315 -16.27 -8.81 2.33
C ASP A 315 -16.75 -7.48 1.73
N PRO A 316 -17.43 -6.65 2.51
CA PRO A 316 -17.94 -5.35 2.04
C PRO A 316 -16.83 -4.42 1.53
N ILE A 317 -15.63 -4.50 2.10
CA ILE A 317 -14.53 -3.59 1.80
C ILE A 317 -14.26 -3.47 0.30
N THR A 318 -14.20 -4.61 -0.43
CA THR A 318 -13.87 -4.62 -1.86
C THR A 318 -14.95 -4.01 -2.75
N ARG A 319 -16.19 -3.92 -2.25
CA ARG A 319 -17.31 -3.28 -2.95
C ARG A 319 -17.45 -1.81 -2.60
N GLU A 320 -17.08 -1.41 -1.39
CA GLU A 320 -17.36 -0.09 -0.86
C GLU A 320 -16.18 0.88 -1.01
N TRP A 321 -14.94 0.42 -0.83
CA TRP A 321 -13.80 1.34 -0.86
C TRP A 321 -13.65 2.09 -2.19
N PRO A 322 -13.91 1.50 -3.39
CA PRO A 322 -13.80 2.23 -4.64
C PRO A 322 -14.77 3.40 -4.74
N ASP A 323 -16.01 3.21 -4.24
CA ASP A 323 -17.04 4.25 -4.21
C ASP A 323 -16.68 5.35 -3.21
N HIS A 324 -16.13 4.99 -2.05
CA HIS A 324 -15.60 5.96 -1.09
C HIS A 324 -14.46 6.77 -1.67
N ALA A 325 -13.53 6.14 -2.37
CA ALA A 325 -12.43 6.83 -3.04
C ALA A 325 -12.95 7.81 -4.12
N VAL A 326 -13.92 7.39 -4.94
CA VAL A 326 -14.54 8.27 -5.94
C VAL A 326 -15.23 9.47 -5.27
N LYS A 327 -15.98 9.24 -4.20
CA LYS A 327 -16.65 10.32 -3.47
C LYS A 327 -15.63 11.30 -2.87
N TRP A 328 -14.57 10.78 -2.29
CA TRP A 328 -13.49 11.57 -1.71
C TRP A 328 -12.77 12.41 -2.78
N LEU A 329 -12.43 11.81 -3.94
CA LEU A 329 -11.81 12.53 -5.06
C LEU A 329 -12.72 13.64 -5.61
N ARG A 330 -14.06 13.45 -5.63
CA ARG A 330 -15.01 14.50 -6.01
C ARG A 330 -15.00 15.65 -5.01
N ASN A 331 -14.93 15.36 -3.72
CA ASN A 331 -14.85 16.39 -2.68
C ASN A 331 -13.58 17.25 -2.81
N LEU A 332 -12.52 16.70 -3.41
CA LEU A 332 -11.29 17.42 -3.74
C LEU A 332 -11.33 18.11 -5.13
N ASN A 333 -12.47 18.11 -5.83
CA ASN A 333 -12.63 18.65 -7.19
C ASN A 333 -11.66 18.02 -8.22
N LEU A 334 -11.42 16.72 -8.10
CA LEU A 334 -10.54 15.96 -8.99
C LEU A 334 -11.32 15.15 -10.06
N LEU A 335 -12.63 14.89 -9.85
CA LEU A 335 -13.50 14.12 -10.76
C LEU A 335 -14.69 14.91 -11.27
#